data_d551a04d956bb08c5d95f2a8beafd387
#
_entry.id   d551a04d956bb08c5d95f2a8beafd387
#
_cell.length_a   1.000
_cell.length_b   1.000
_cell.length_c   1.000
_cell.angle_alpha   90.00
_cell.angle_beta   90.00
_cell.angle_gamma   90.00
#
_symmetry.space_group_name_H-M   'P 1'
#
loop_
_entity.id
_entity.type
_entity.pdbx_description
1 polymer ?
#
loop_
_entity_poly.entity_id
_entity_poly.type
_entity_poly.pdbx_seq_one_letter_code
_entity_poly.pdbx_strand_id
1 'polypeptide(L)'
;MMTETLQIRQIDDANKFQFISLLLIGDESEKMIGRYVDRGTLYAGYIGETAVAVCLTTDEGAGVVEVKNLAVRHEFRRRGIGRRMLAYIESINSGMTIQLGTGETPSTLRFYESCGYVYSHRIHDFFSDNYPAPIIEEGITLTDMIYLAKKAGHQSAD
;
A
#
# COMPACT_ATOMS: atom_id res chain seq x y z
N MET A 1 -18.93 10.25 22.98
CA MET A 1 -17.99 9.27 22.48
C MET A 1 -17.03 9.89 21.49
N MET A 2 -15.77 9.65 21.67
CA MET A 2 -14.75 10.22 20.81
C MET A 2 -14.56 9.36 19.58
N THR A 3 -14.62 9.98 18.43
CA THR A 3 -14.25 9.30 17.18
C THR A 3 -12.77 9.45 17.00
N GLU A 4 -12.08 8.34 16.79
CA GLU A 4 -10.66 8.37 16.53
C GLU A 4 -10.41 9.11 15.21
N THR A 5 -9.51 10.07 15.24
CA THR A 5 -9.17 10.85 14.07
C THR A 5 -7.85 10.37 13.51
N LEU A 6 -7.87 9.94 12.27
CA LEU A 6 -6.65 9.57 11.55
C LEU A 6 -6.05 10.81 10.91
N GLN A 7 -4.80 11.08 11.23
CA GLN A 7 -4.05 12.16 10.58
C GLN A 7 -2.97 11.54 9.72
N ILE A 8 -2.91 11.92 8.47
CA ILE A 8 -1.92 11.38 7.52
C ILE A 8 -0.90 12.45 7.23
N ARG A 9 0.38 12.11 7.38
CA ARG A 9 1.48 13.04 7.17
C ARG A 9 2.51 12.44 6.25
N GLN A 10 3.06 13.27 5.39
CA GLN A 10 4.22 12.89 4.61
C GLN A 10 5.44 12.89 5.54
N ILE A 11 6.27 11.86 5.41
CA ILE A 11 7.45 11.70 6.26
C ILE A 11 8.68 12.16 5.50
N ASP A 12 9.54 12.93 6.15
CA ASP A 12 10.80 13.37 5.56
C ASP A 12 11.68 12.17 5.23
N ASP A 13 12.41 12.25 4.13
CA ASP A 13 13.26 11.15 3.67
C ASP A 13 14.24 10.69 4.74
N ALA A 14 14.78 11.62 5.52
CA ALA A 14 15.73 11.27 6.58
C ALA A 14 15.10 10.42 7.69
N ASN A 15 13.78 10.38 7.78
CA ASN A 15 13.08 9.71 8.86
C ASN A 15 12.38 8.42 8.43
N LYS A 16 12.52 8.00 7.18
CA LYS A 16 11.80 6.83 6.66
C LYS A 16 12.12 5.56 7.42
N PHE A 17 13.36 5.35 7.82
CA PHE A 17 13.74 4.11 8.50
C PHE A 17 13.15 3.98 9.89
N GLN A 18 12.65 5.07 10.48
CA GLN A 18 11.94 4.99 11.74
C GLN A 18 10.64 4.18 11.62
N PHE A 19 10.17 3.97 10.39
CA PHE A 19 8.92 3.26 10.11
C PHE A 19 9.16 1.84 9.59
N ILE A 20 10.38 1.32 9.72
CA ILE A 20 10.72 0.00 9.17
C ILE A 20 9.81 -1.11 9.73
N SER A 21 9.45 -1.04 11.01
CA SER A 21 8.59 -2.05 11.60
C SER A 21 7.21 -2.10 10.95
N LEU A 22 6.68 -0.93 10.56
CA LEU A 22 5.40 -0.87 9.84
C LEU A 22 5.57 -1.33 8.40
N LEU A 23 6.65 -0.92 7.75
CA LEU A 23 6.92 -1.35 6.37
C LEU A 23 7.05 -2.87 6.28
N LEU A 24 7.62 -3.51 7.31
CA LEU A 24 7.75 -4.97 7.34
C LEU A 24 6.41 -5.68 7.50
N ILE A 25 5.39 -5.01 7.99
CA ILE A 25 4.04 -5.57 8.01
C ILE A 25 3.50 -5.71 6.58
N GLY A 26 3.79 -4.74 5.73
CA GLY A 26 3.32 -4.75 4.35
C GLY A 26 4.21 -5.57 3.41
N ASP A 27 5.48 -5.72 3.74
CA ASP A 27 6.43 -6.48 2.93
C ASP A 27 7.44 -7.15 3.87
N GLU A 28 7.42 -8.45 3.92
CA GLU A 28 8.22 -9.23 4.89
C GLU A 28 9.72 -9.13 4.70
N SER A 29 10.19 -8.57 3.58
CA SER A 29 11.60 -8.58 3.23
C SER A 29 12.21 -7.19 3.27
N GLU A 30 13.18 -6.99 4.17
CA GLU A 30 13.93 -5.74 4.19
C GLU A 30 14.66 -5.51 2.88
N LYS A 31 15.12 -6.58 2.24
CA LYS A 31 15.78 -6.48 0.95
C LYS A 31 14.83 -5.94 -0.12
N MET A 32 13.60 -6.40 -0.12
CA MET A 32 12.60 -5.91 -1.07
C MET A 32 12.23 -4.48 -0.77
N ILE A 33 12.05 -4.14 0.51
CA ILE A 33 11.80 -2.76 0.92
C ILE A 33 12.93 -1.85 0.44
N GLY A 34 14.16 -2.31 0.54
CA GLY A 34 15.32 -1.56 0.08
C GLY A 34 15.31 -1.23 -1.39
N ARG A 35 14.55 -1.96 -2.20
CA ARG A 35 14.46 -1.68 -3.63
C ARG A 35 13.65 -0.44 -3.94
N TYR A 36 12.78 0.00 -3.03
CA TYR A 36 11.88 1.12 -3.34
C TYR A 36 11.86 2.22 -2.28
N VAL A 37 12.37 1.96 -1.07
CA VAL A 37 12.20 2.92 0.02
C VAL A 37 12.88 4.26 -0.27
N ASP A 38 14.06 4.23 -0.88
CA ASP A 38 14.80 5.47 -1.11
C ASP A 38 14.20 6.35 -2.20
N ARG A 39 13.59 5.74 -3.21
CA ARG A 39 12.99 6.50 -4.28
C ARG A 39 11.51 6.81 -4.06
N GLY A 40 10.96 6.32 -2.97
CA GLY A 40 9.54 6.48 -2.69
C GLY A 40 9.25 7.64 -1.76
N THR A 41 7.99 8.01 -1.69
CA THR A 41 7.47 8.96 -0.73
C THR A 41 6.67 8.20 0.31
N LEU A 42 7.00 8.41 1.58
CA LEU A 42 6.34 7.71 2.67
C LEU A 42 5.31 8.60 3.34
N TYR A 43 4.13 8.05 3.54
CA TYR A 43 3.05 8.70 4.30
C TYR A 43 2.75 7.82 5.50
N ALA A 44 2.59 8.44 6.66
CA ALA A 44 2.23 7.72 7.86
C ALA A 44 0.89 8.21 8.37
N GLY A 45 0.07 7.29 8.84
CA GLY A 45 -1.21 7.58 9.46
C GLY A 45 -1.07 7.50 10.96
N TYR A 46 -1.57 8.51 11.65
CA TYR A 46 -1.47 8.63 13.10
C TYR A 46 -2.83 8.69 13.74
N ILE A 47 -2.97 8.02 14.88
CA ILE A 47 -4.08 8.25 15.78
C ILE A 47 -3.45 8.82 17.04
N GLY A 48 -3.72 10.10 17.31
CA GLY A 48 -2.96 10.82 18.33
C GLY A 48 -1.51 10.90 17.91
N GLU A 49 -0.60 10.44 18.77
CA GLU A 49 0.83 10.45 18.47
C GLU A 49 1.34 9.09 18.03
N THR A 50 0.46 8.13 17.88
CA THR A 50 0.85 6.77 17.52
C THR A 50 0.73 6.57 16.03
N ALA A 51 1.84 6.19 15.38
CA ALA A 51 1.82 5.80 13.97
C ALA A 51 1.19 4.41 13.86
N VAL A 52 0.06 4.34 13.15
CA VAL A 52 -0.70 3.08 13.05
C VAL A 52 -0.69 2.51 11.64
N ALA A 53 -0.27 3.27 10.65
CA ALA A 53 -0.29 2.82 9.25
C ALA A 53 0.77 3.56 8.45
N VAL A 54 1.20 2.95 7.36
CA VAL A 54 2.08 3.59 6.39
C VAL A 54 1.60 3.28 4.98
N CYS A 55 1.91 4.18 4.06
CA CYS A 55 1.77 3.95 2.63
C CYS A 55 2.97 4.58 1.95
N LEU A 56 3.70 3.78 1.18
CA LEU A 56 4.84 4.27 0.43
C LEU A 56 4.51 4.18 -1.05
N THR A 57 4.70 5.30 -1.75
CA THR A 57 4.39 5.38 -3.18
C THR A 57 5.62 5.76 -3.96
N THR A 58 5.65 5.34 -5.22
CA THR A 58 6.71 5.72 -6.16
C THR A 58 6.09 6.32 -7.41
N ASP A 59 6.81 7.25 -8.02
CA ASP A 59 6.41 7.81 -9.30
C ASP A 59 7.00 6.90 -10.39
N GLU A 60 6.11 6.27 -11.15
CA GLU A 60 6.52 5.34 -12.21
C GLU A 60 6.58 6.01 -13.57
N GLY A 61 6.32 7.31 -13.63
CA GLY A 61 6.29 8.05 -14.89
C GLY A 61 4.98 7.89 -15.63
N ALA A 62 4.80 8.67 -16.68
CA ALA A 62 3.63 8.60 -17.57
C ALA A 62 2.30 8.71 -16.84
N GLY A 63 2.27 9.44 -15.73
CA GLY A 63 1.03 9.63 -14.97
C GLY A 63 0.65 8.45 -14.08
N VAL A 64 1.61 7.60 -13.75
CA VAL A 64 1.37 6.42 -12.92
C VAL A 64 2.10 6.54 -11.59
N VAL A 65 1.37 6.33 -10.50
CA VAL A 65 1.92 6.25 -9.14
C VAL A 65 1.67 4.84 -8.64
N GLU A 66 2.70 4.22 -8.08
CA GLU A 66 2.54 2.87 -7.54
C GLU A 66 2.58 2.88 -6.02
N VAL A 67 1.61 2.20 -5.40
CA VAL A 67 1.63 1.92 -3.98
C VAL A 67 2.53 0.70 -3.78
N LYS A 68 3.72 0.93 -3.26
CA LYS A 68 4.70 -0.14 -3.05
C LYS A 68 4.51 -0.85 -1.72
N ASN A 69 3.92 -0.17 -0.76
CA ASN A 69 3.73 -0.73 0.57
C ASN A 69 2.55 -0.02 1.22
N LEU A 70 1.60 -0.79 1.68
CA LEU A 70 0.47 -0.30 2.47
C LEU A 70 0.32 -1.24 3.64
N ALA A 71 0.46 -0.71 4.85
CA ALA A 71 0.40 -1.53 6.04
C ALA A 71 -0.36 -0.82 7.14
N VAL A 72 -1.11 -1.59 7.92
CA VAL A 72 -1.83 -1.11 9.10
C VAL A 72 -1.46 -2.02 10.26
N ARG A 73 -1.13 -1.42 11.40
CA ARG A 73 -0.84 -2.22 12.60
C ARG A 73 -1.99 -3.16 12.87
N HIS A 74 -1.65 -4.37 13.27
CA HIS A 74 -2.63 -5.44 13.46
C HIS A 74 -3.78 -4.99 14.38
N GLU A 75 -3.47 -4.33 15.49
CA GLU A 75 -4.46 -3.89 16.47
C GLU A 75 -5.43 -2.83 15.93
N PHE A 76 -5.07 -2.20 14.83
CA PHE A 76 -5.87 -1.13 14.23
C PHE A 76 -6.58 -1.55 12.95
N ARG A 77 -6.52 -2.82 12.61
CA ARG A 77 -7.20 -3.33 11.42
C ARG A 77 -8.71 -3.33 11.62
N ARG A 78 -9.43 -3.41 10.51
CA ARG A 78 -10.90 -3.44 10.47
C ARG A 78 -11.54 -2.14 10.94
N ARG A 79 -10.83 -1.04 10.83
CA ARG A 79 -11.34 0.30 11.17
C ARG A 79 -11.35 1.21 9.94
N GLY A 80 -11.14 0.67 8.76
CA GLY A 80 -11.13 1.45 7.53
C GLY A 80 -9.88 2.28 7.31
N ILE A 81 -8.81 2.05 8.07
CA ILE A 81 -7.60 2.87 7.98
C ILE A 81 -6.90 2.67 6.64
N GLY A 82 -6.78 1.42 6.18
CA GLY A 82 -6.15 1.15 4.88
C GLY A 82 -6.88 1.84 3.74
N ARG A 83 -8.21 1.79 3.77
CA ARG A 83 -9.04 2.48 2.78
C ARG A 83 -8.80 3.99 2.82
N ARG A 84 -8.69 4.56 4.00
CA ARG A 84 -8.46 6.00 4.15
C ARG A 84 -7.06 6.40 3.69
N MET A 85 -6.05 5.54 3.93
CA MET A 85 -4.72 5.78 3.40
C MET A 85 -4.75 5.83 1.88
N LEU A 86 -5.42 4.87 1.24
CA LEU A 86 -5.54 4.86 -0.23
C LEU A 86 -6.31 6.09 -0.73
N ALA A 87 -7.39 6.46 -0.06
CA ALA A 87 -8.16 7.64 -0.45
C ALA A 87 -7.32 8.91 -0.39
N TYR A 88 -6.46 9.01 0.61
CA TYR A 88 -5.56 10.14 0.72
C TYR A 88 -4.59 10.18 -0.47
N ILE A 89 -3.98 9.05 -0.80
CA ILE A 89 -3.06 8.97 -1.94
C ILE A 89 -3.77 9.37 -3.23
N GLU A 90 -5.00 8.92 -3.40
CA GLU A 90 -5.78 9.27 -4.59
C GLU A 90 -6.05 10.77 -4.62
N SER A 91 -6.35 11.37 -3.48
CA SER A 91 -6.68 12.79 -3.41
C SER A 91 -5.51 13.69 -3.79
N ILE A 92 -4.28 13.29 -3.44
CA ILE A 92 -3.10 14.10 -3.76
C ILE A 92 -2.51 13.76 -5.13
N ASN A 93 -3.06 12.76 -5.82
CA ASN A 93 -2.62 12.36 -7.15
C ASN A 93 -3.78 12.36 -8.14
N SER A 94 -4.66 13.35 -8.01
CA SER A 94 -5.87 13.44 -8.83
C SER A 94 -5.53 13.41 -10.32
N GLY A 95 -6.27 12.63 -11.08
CA GLY A 95 -6.06 12.48 -12.51
C GLY A 95 -5.00 11.46 -12.90
N MET A 96 -4.23 10.97 -11.95
CA MET A 96 -3.20 9.96 -12.22
C MET A 96 -3.76 8.56 -12.06
N THR A 97 -3.06 7.58 -12.61
CA THR A 97 -3.39 6.19 -12.38
C THR A 97 -2.62 5.69 -11.15
N ILE A 98 -3.34 5.14 -10.20
CA ILE A 98 -2.73 4.50 -9.04
C ILE A 98 -2.72 3.00 -9.31
N GLN A 99 -1.55 2.37 -9.20
CA GLN A 99 -1.46 0.92 -9.34
C GLN A 99 -0.82 0.32 -8.10
N LEU A 100 -1.03 -0.96 -7.91
CA LEU A 100 -0.41 -1.69 -6.82
C LEU A 100 -0.33 -3.17 -7.16
N GLY A 101 0.69 -3.81 -6.62
CA GLY A 101 0.88 -5.24 -6.77
C GLY A 101 0.63 -5.94 -5.45
N THR A 102 -0.02 -7.08 -5.48
CA THR A 102 -0.34 -7.83 -4.28
C THR A 102 -0.34 -9.33 -4.56
N GLY A 103 -0.28 -10.12 -3.48
CA GLY A 103 -0.44 -11.56 -3.59
C GLY A 103 -1.86 -11.93 -3.99
N GLU A 104 -1.98 -13.08 -4.62
CA GLU A 104 -3.28 -13.54 -5.12
C GLU A 104 -4.03 -14.30 -4.02
N THR A 105 -4.60 -13.54 -3.08
CA THR A 105 -5.44 -14.11 -2.04
C THR A 105 -6.82 -13.46 -2.08
N PRO A 106 -7.89 -14.23 -1.77
CA PRO A 106 -9.25 -13.70 -1.92
C PRO A 106 -9.54 -12.47 -1.09
N SER A 107 -9.10 -12.42 0.16
CA SER A 107 -9.44 -11.29 1.02
C SER A 107 -8.73 -10.01 0.57
N THR A 108 -7.47 -10.12 0.16
CA THR A 108 -6.71 -8.96 -0.29
C THR A 108 -7.29 -8.41 -1.58
N LEU A 109 -7.60 -9.29 -2.53
CA LEU A 109 -8.20 -8.85 -3.79
C LEU A 109 -9.55 -8.20 -3.55
N ARG A 110 -10.39 -8.78 -2.67
CA ARG A 110 -11.68 -8.16 -2.34
C ARG A 110 -11.51 -6.80 -1.72
N PHE A 111 -10.52 -6.64 -0.85
CA PHE A 111 -10.26 -5.34 -0.24
C PHE A 111 -9.98 -4.27 -1.30
N TYR A 112 -9.03 -4.54 -2.20
CA TYR A 112 -8.68 -3.56 -3.21
C TYR A 112 -9.81 -3.32 -4.20
N GLU A 113 -10.54 -4.38 -4.57
CA GLU A 113 -11.71 -4.23 -5.43
C GLU A 113 -12.77 -3.37 -4.77
N SER A 114 -12.99 -3.54 -3.47
CA SER A 114 -13.94 -2.71 -2.74
C SER A 114 -13.52 -1.24 -2.68
N CYS A 115 -12.23 -0.98 -2.85
CA CYS A 115 -11.70 0.39 -2.93
C CYS A 115 -11.74 0.94 -4.35
N GLY A 116 -12.23 0.18 -5.31
CA GLY A 116 -12.38 0.63 -6.69
C GLY A 116 -11.25 0.23 -7.62
N TYR A 117 -10.33 -0.60 -7.16
CA TYR A 117 -9.23 -1.07 -8.00
C TYR A 117 -9.66 -2.26 -8.83
N VAL A 118 -9.19 -2.33 -10.06
CA VAL A 118 -9.53 -3.43 -10.98
C VAL A 118 -8.26 -4.10 -11.47
N TYR A 119 -8.38 -5.38 -11.81
CA TYR A 119 -7.26 -6.17 -12.33
C TYR A 119 -6.64 -5.47 -13.53
N SER A 120 -5.31 -5.41 -13.55
CA SER A 120 -4.56 -4.84 -14.64
C SER A 120 -3.72 -5.91 -15.35
N HIS A 121 -2.80 -6.51 -14.62
CA HIS A 121 -1.90 -7.54 -15.18
C HIS A 121 -1.28 -8.33 -14.04
N ARG A 122 -0.47 -9.33 -14.39
CA ARG A 122 0.24 -10.11 -13.36
C ARG A 122 1.69 -10.29 -13.76
N ILE A 123 2.53 -10.48 -12.75
CA ILE A 123 3.92 -10.86 -12.94
C ILE A 123 4.04 -12.30 -12.46
N HIS A 124 4.28 -13.20 -13.40
CA HIS A 124 4.37 -14.63 -13.09
C HIS A 124 5.54 -14.92 -12.16
N ASP A 125 5.31 -15.78 -11.18
CA ASP A 125 6.33 -16.29 -10.26
C ASP A 125 7.07 -15.20 -9.49
N PHE A 126 6.47 -14.01 -9.35
CA PHE A 126 7.14 -12.89 -8.68
C PHE A 126 7.60 -13.27 -7.27
N PHE A 127 6.73 -13.90 -6.50
CA PHE A 127 7.05 -14.21 -5.10
C PHE A 127 8.04 -15.35 -5.00
N SER A 128 7.91 -16.39 -5.84
CA SER A 128 8.87 -17.48 -5.83
C SER A 128 10.24 -17.03 -6.33
N ASP A 129 10.30 -16.08 -7.25
CA ASP A 129 11.58 -15.59 -7.81
C ASP A 129 12.27 -14.60 -6.90
N ASN A 130 11.54 -13.84 -6.09
CA ASN A 130 12.11 -12.71 -5.36
C ASN A 130 12.23 -12.92 -3.85
N TYR A 131 11.63 -13.95 -3.30
CA TYR A 131 11.67 -14.24 -1.86
C TYR A 131 12.33 -15.59 -1.64
N PRO A 132 13.29 -15.67 -0.68
CA PRO A 132 14.06 -16.91 -0.50
C PRO A 132 13.26 -18.05 0.12
N ALA A 133 12.18 -17.73 0.81
CA ALA A 133 11.32 -18.71 1.43
C ALA A 133 9.89 -18.52 0.96
N PRO A 134 9.07 -19.59 0.91
CA PRO A 134 7.68 -19.45 0.50
C PRO A 134 6.92 -18.51 1.42
N ILE A 135 6.09 -17.66 0.82
CA ILE A 135 5.18 -16.80 1.56
C ILE A 135 3.80 -17.43 1.47
N ILE A 136 3.21 -17.70 2.62
CA ILE A 136 1.90 -18.33 2.68
C ILE A 136 0.94 -17.38 3.38
N GLU A 137 -0.16 -17.03 2.68
CA GLU A 137 -1.20 -16.16 3.21
C GLU A 137 -2.54 -16.83 2.97
N GLU A 138 -3.38 -16.92 4.00
CA GLU A 138 -4.69 -17.58 3.93
C GLU A 138 -4.57 -19.02 3.41
N GLY A 139 -3.49 -19.73 3.78
CA GLY A 139 -3.25 -21.09 3.32
C GLY A 139 -2.80 -21.20 1.88
N ILE A 140 -2.55 -20.09 1.20
CA ILE A 140 -2.16 -20.07 -0.20
C ILE A 140 -0.69 -19.69 -0.29
N THR A 141 0.09 -20.49 -1.01
CA THR A 141 1.49 -20.13 -1.32
C THR A 141 1.48 -19.11 -2.44
N LEU A 142 2.02 -17.94 -2.18
CA LEU A 142 2.05 -16.86 -3.17
C LEU A 142 3.04 -17.19 -4.27
N THR A 143 2.61 -17.03 -5.52
CA THR A 143 3.46 -17.22 -6.69
C THR A 143 3.46 -15.94 -7.54
N ASP A 144 2.35 -15.65 -8.18
CA ASP A 144 2.22 -14.48 -9.05
C ASP A 144 1.90 -13.24 -8.23
N MET A 145 2.40 -12.08 -8.69
CA MET A 145 1.95 -10.81 -8.17
C MET A 145 0.84 -10.30 -9.08
N ILE A 146 -0.29 -9.95 -8.49
CA ILE A 146 -1.44 -9.41 -9.22
C ILE A 146 -1.38 -7.90 -9.14
N TYR A 147 -1.42 -7.23 -10.28
CA TYR A 147 -1.50 -5.78 -10.33
C TYR A 147 -2.93 -5.33 -10.54
N LEU A 148 -3.34 -4.37 -9.73
CA LEU A 148 -4.63 -3.71 -9.87
C LEU A 148 -4.38 -2.22 -10.05
N ALA A 149 -5.32 -1.54 -10.66
CA ALA A 149 -5.18 -0.11 -10.96
C ALA A 149 -6.51 0.60 -10.82
N LYS A 150 -6.41 1.91 -10.57
CA LYS A 150 -7.57 2.77 -10.45
C LYS A 150 -7.16 4.16 -10.94
N LYS A 151 -8.01 4.78 -11.75
CA LYS A 151 -7.81 6.18 -12.08
C LYS A 151 -8.16 7.00 -10.84
N ALA A 152 -7.21 7.77 -10.32
CA ALA A 152 -7.48 8.58 -9.15
C ALA A 152 -8.55 9.59 -9.51
N GLY A 153 -9.63 9.56 -8.73
CA GLY A 153 -10.78 10.33 -9.06
C GLY A 153 -10.46 11.79 -9.05
N HIS A 154 -10.51 12.35 -10.24
CA HIS A 154 -10.84 13.71 -10.22
C HIS A 154 -12.30 13.72 -9.86
N GLN A 155 -12.66 14.58 -9.00
CA GLN A 155 -14.03 14.79 -8.73
C GLN A 155 -14.63 15.15 -10.03
N SER A 156 -15.42 14.29 -10.54
CA SER A 156 -16.16 14.73 -11.67
C SER A 156 -16.91 15.95 -11.19
N ALA A 157 -16.99 16.89 -12.03
CA ALA A 157 -17.63 18.16 -11.68
C ALA A 157 -19.11 18.00 -11.48
N ASP A 158 -19.51 16.91 -11.11
CA ASP A 158 -20.92 16.71 -10.85
C ASP A 158 -21.36 17.34 -9.57
#